data_7e07787506d47df2e8e1cf63babc238c
#
_entry.id   7e07787506d47df2e8e1cf63babc238c
#
_cell.length_a   1.000
_cell.length_b   1.000
_cell.length_c   1.000
_cell.angle_alpha   90.00
_cell.angle_beta   90.00
_cell.angle_gamma   90.00
#
_symmetry.space_group_name_H-M   'P 1'
#
loop_
_entity.id
_entity.type
_entity.pdbx_description
1 polymer ?
#
loop_
_entity_poly.entity_id
_entity_poly.type
_entity_poly.pdbx_seq_one_letter_code
_entity_poly.pdbx_strand_id
1 'polypeptide(L)'
;RVLGYSASKAAMENFTRWMAVEMALKFGDGIRVNAIAPGFFIGKQNKDLLLNQDGSLTERGQKIIRNTPMQRFGEAEELNGPIQFLCSDSASFVTGIVLPVDGGFSAYSGV
;
A
#
# COMPACT_ATOMS: atom_id res chain seq x y z
N ARG A 1 9.51 -4.38 -16.83
CA ARG A 1 9.80 -5.38 -15.78
C ARG A 1 10.73 -4.71 -14.77
N VAL A 2 10.40 -4.80 -13.48
CA VAL A 2 11.00 -3.98 -12.42
C VAL A 2 11.48 -4.85 -11.26
N LEU A 3 12.34 -5.84 -11.57
CA LEU A 3 12.86 -6.79 -10.57
C LEU A 3 13.47 -6.08 -9.36
N GLY A 4 14.30 -5.07 -9.57
CA GLY A 4 14.93 -4.31 -8.49
C GLY A 4 13.89 -3.59 -7.60
N TYR A 5 12.85 -3.02 -8.20
CA TYR A 5 11.75 -2.41 -7.44
C TYR A 5 11.01 -3.47 -6.60
N SER A 6 10.66 -4.60 -7.19
CA SER A 6 9.97 -5.69 -6.48
C SER A 6 10.80 -6.22 -5.32
N ALA A 7 12.09 -6.47 -5.55
CA ALA A 7 13.00 -6.93 -4.50
C ALA A 7 13.14 -5.91 -3.36
N SER A 8 13.26 -4.62 -3.68
CA SER A 8 13.38 -3.56 -2.66
C SER A 8 12.11 -3.44 -1.82
N LYS A 9 10.92 -3.57 -2.43
CA LYS A 9 9.65 -3.52 -1.70
C LYS A 9 9.47 -4.74 -0.79
N ALA A 10 9.82 -5.94 -1.25
CA ALA A 10 9.83 -7.14 -0.41
C ALA A 10 10.80 -7.01 0.78
N ALA A 11 11.96 -6.41 0.56
CA ALA A 11 12.91 -6.11 1.62
C ALA A 11 12.33 -5.15 2.66
N MET A 12 11.61 -4.09 2.23
CA MET A 12 10.93 -3.15 3.13
C MET A 12 9.83 -3.82 3.96
N GLU A 13 9.06 -4.72 3.39
CA GLU A 13 8.06 -5.49 4.15
C GLU A 13 8.70 -6.36 5.22
N ASN A 14 9.76 -7.09 4.86
CA ASN A 14 10.48 -7.91 5.83
C ASN A 14 11.17 -7.05 6.91
N PHE A 15 11.75 -5.93 6.54
CA PHE A 15 12.36 -4.97 7.48
C PHE A 15 11.33 -4.41 8.46
N THR A 16 10.10 -4.13 8.02
CA THR A 16 9.01 -3.68 8.88
C THR A 16 8.73 -4.71 9.99
N ARG A 17 8.64 -5.98 9.63
CA ARG A 17 8.40 -7.08 10.61
C ARG A 17 9.58 -7.21 11.58
N TRP A 18 10.80 -7.22 11.06
CA TRP A 18 12.00 -7.32 11.89
C TRP A 18 12.11 -6.14 12.85
N MET A 19 11.94 -4.92 12.36
CA MET A 19 12.03 -3.70 13.15
C MET A 19 10.96 -3.64 14.24
N ALA A 20 9.74 -4.14 13.96
CA ALA A 20 8.68 -4.21 14.94
C ALA A 20 9.07 -5.07 16.16
N VAL A 21 9.68 -6.22 15.91
CA VAL A 21 10.16 -7.12 16.99
C VAL A 21 11.30 -6.46 17.75
N GLU A 22 12.28 -5.90 17.06
CA GLU A 22 13.44 -5.24 17.66
C GLU A 22 13.04 -4.07 18.55
N MET A 23 12.10 -3.24 18.11
CA MET A 23 11.59 -2.11 18.89
C MET A 23 10.79 -2.58 20.13
N ALA A 24 9.95 -3.60 19.98
CA ALA A 24 9.18 -4.14 21.09
C ALA A 24 10.09 -4.77 22.16
N LEU A 25 11.13 -5.51 21.77
CA LEU A 25 12.09 -6.10 22.70
C LEU A 25 12.93 -5.05 23.45
N LYS A 26 13.24 -3.92 22.81
CA LYS A 26 14.06 -2.86 23.41
C LYS A 26 13.26 -1.85 24.23
N PHE A 27 12.05 -1.53 23.80
CA PHE A 27 11.26 -0.40 24.32
C PHE A 27 9.87 -0.79 24.81
N GLY A 28 9.55 -2.08 24.85
CA GLY A 28 8.23 -2.57 25.23
C GLY A 28 7.15 -2.12 24.25
N ASP A 29 6.03 -1.66 24.76
CA ASP A 29 4.88 -1.18 23.99
C ASP A 29 4.99 0.28 23.53
N GLY A 30 6.09 0.95 23.87
CA GLY A 30 6.30 2.37 23.56
C GLY A 30 6.53 2.69 22.09
N ILE A 31 6.96 1.70 21.28
CA ILE A 31 7.24 1.91 19.85
C ILE A 31 6.62 0.80 19.03
N ARG A 32 5.78 1.18 18.08
CA ARG A 32 5.17 0.27 17.10
C ARG A 32 5.69 0.59 15.69
N VAL A 33 5.89 -0.42 14.87
CA VAL A 33 6.36 -0.28 13.49
C VAL A 33 5.42 -1.02 12.56
N ASN A 34 4.76 -0.28 11.69
CA ASN A 34 3.82 -0.82 10.71
C ASN A 34 4.09 -0.16 9.35
N ALA A 35 3.60 -0.77 8.29
CA ALA A 35 3.64 -0.21 6.95
C ALA A 35 2.26 -0.24 6.32
N ILE A 36 2.01 0.67 5.38
CA ILE A 36 0.90 0.56 4.43
C ILE A 36 1.44 0.15 3.06
N ALA A 37 0.67 -0.63 2.33
CA ALA A 37 0.95 -1.01 0.95
C ALA A 37 -0.15 -0.45 0.04
N PRO A 38 0.01 0.80 -0.46
CA PRO A 38 -0.97 1.40 -1.35
C PRO A 38 -1.03 0.66 -2.69
N GLY A 39 -2.23 0.44 -3.21
CA GLY A 39 -2.46 -0.03 -4.55
C GLY A 39 -2.18 1.06 -5.60
N PHE A 40 -3.07 1.20 -6.56
CA PHE A 40 -2.91 2.20 -7.61
C PHE A 40 -3.70 3.47 -7.30
N PHE A 41 -2.97 4.53 -7.03
CA PHE A 41 -3.46 5.90 -6.80
C PHE A 41 -2.95 6.79 -7.92
N ILE A 42 -3.79 7.71 -8.41
CA ILE A 42 -3.35 8.67 -9.42
C ILE A 42 -2.60 9.80 -8.73
N GLY A 43 -1.34 9.97 -9.12
CA GLY A 43 -0.47 11.05 -8.66
C GLY A 43 0.26 11.71 -9.83
N LYS A 44 0.93 12.84 -9.56
CA LYS A 44 1.67 13.59 -10.59
C LYS A 44 2.69 12.73 -11.37
N GLN A 45 3.28 11.73 -10.71
CA GLN A 45 4.34 10.90 -11.30
C GLN A 45 3.84 9.79 -12.23
N ASN A 46 2.57 9.38 -12.11
CA ASN A 46 2.03 8.24 -12.85
C ASN A 46 0.79 8.56 -13.67
N LYS A 47 0.29 9.80 -13.60
CA LYS A 47 -0.92 10.22 -14.31
C LYS A 47 -0.84 9.90 -15.80
N ASP A 48 0.25 10.29 -16.45
CA ASP A 48 0.45 10.10 -17.89
C ASP A 48 0.65 8.63 -18.30
N LEU A 49 0.94 7.76 -17.34
CA LEU A 49 1.01 6.31 -17.57
C LEU A 49 -0.36 5.63 -17.48
N LEU A 50 -1.32 6.28 -16.82
CA LEU A 50 -2.62 5.70 -16.49
C LEU A 50 -3.77 6.35 -17.24
N LEU A 51 -3.63 7.65 -17.56
CA LEU A 51 -4.63 8.46 -18.25
C LEU A 51 -4.04 9.08 -19.53
N ASN A 52 -4.86 9.12 -20.57
CA ASN A 52 -4.61 9.90 -21.78
C ASN A 52 -4.86 11.40 -21.53
N GLN A 53 -4.50 12.26 -22.49
CA GLN A 53 -4.72 13.70 -22.39
C GLN A 53 -6.20 14.10 -22.28
N ASP A 54 -7.10 13.30 -22.85
CA ASP A 54 -8.55 13.48 -22.80
C ASP A 54 -9.19 12.93 -21.49
N GLY A 55 -8.37 12.39 -20.56
CA GLY A 55 -8.83 11.80 -19.30
C GLY A 55 -9.28 10.35 -19.40
N SER A 56 -9.32 9.76 -20.58
CA SER A 56 -9.61 8.34 -20.75
C SER A 56 -8.46 7.48 -20.22
N LEU A 57 -8.76 6.20 -19.91
CA LEU A 57 -7.75 5.27 -19.43
C LEU A 57 -6.80 4.84 -20.54
N THR A 58 -5.49 4.85 -20.29
CA THR A 58 -4.52 4.14 -21.13
C THR A 58 -4.77 2.62 -21.07
N GLU A 59 -4.17 1.86 -21.99
CA GLU A 59 -4.20 0.40 -21.94
C GLU A 59 -3.73 -0.14 -20.58
N ARG A 60 -2.67 0.47 -20.03
CA ARG A 60 -2.16 0.14 -18.69
C ARG A 60 -3.18 0.45 -17.61
N GLY A 61 -3.83 1.62 -17.66
CA GLY A 61 -4.89 2.02 -16.74
C GLY A 61 -6.05 1.04 -16.75
N GLN A 62 -6.53 0.67 -17.94
CA GLN A 62 -7.61 -0.33 -18.11
C GLN A 62 -7.22 -1.70 -17.52
N LYS A 63 -5.98 -2.14 -17.74
CA LYS A 63 -5.49 -3.42 -17.19
C LYS A 63 -5.46 -3.40 -15.67
N ILE A 64 -5.06 -2.29 -15.05
CA ILE A 64 -5.05 -2.13 -13.60
C ILE A 64 -6.48 -2.18 -13.06
N ILE A 65 -7.40 -1.39 -13.64
CA ILE A 65 -8.80 -1.34 -13.21
C ILE A 65 -9.46 -2.73 -13.30
N ARG A 66 -9.25 -3.46 -14.39
CA ARG A 66 -9.77 -4.83 -14.54
C ARG A 66 -9.29 -5.80 -13.45
N ASN A 67 -8.07 -5.60 -12.93
CA ASN A 67 -7.51 -6.44 -11.88
C ASN A 67 -7.72 -5.85 -10.47
N THR A 68 -8.43 -4.74 -10.35
CA THR A 68 -8.80 -4.15 -9.05
C THR A 68 -10.29 -4.44 -8.80
N PRO A 69 -10.66 -5.26 -7.79
CA PRO A 69 -12.06 -5.59 -7.52
C PRO A 69 -12.98 -4.39 -7.32
N MET A 70 -12.50 -3.31 -6.71
CA MET A 70 -13.26 -2.06 -6.56
C MET A 70 -13.40 -1.25 -7.85
N GLN A 71 -12.83 -1.69 -8.98
CA GLN A 71 -13.00 -1.13 -10.34
C GLN A 71 -12.67 0.37 -10.46
N ARG A 72 -11.76 0.88 -9.65
CA ARG A 72 -11.29 2.27 -9.67
C ARG A 72 -9.87 2.41 -9.13
N PHE A 73 -9.25 3.55 -9.37
CA PHE A 73 -8.07 3.97 -8.63
C PHE A 73 -8.46 4.45 -7.23
N GLY A 74 -7.51 4.38 -6.30
CA GLY A 74 -7.65 4.99 -4.98
C GLY A 74 -7.46 6.51 -5.06
N GLU A 75 -8.11 7.22 -4.15
CA GLU A 75 -7.90 8.64 -3.89
C GLU A 75 -6.94 8.82 -2.71
N ALA A 76 -6.06 9.81 -2.77
CA ALA A 76 -4.99 9.98 -1.79
C ALA A 76 -5.54 10.10 -0.35
N GLU A 77 -6.71 10.71 -0.19
CA GLU A 77 -7.42 10.90 1.08
C GLU A 77 -7.82 9.58 1.74
N GLU A 78 -8.00 8.51 0.94
CA GLU A 78 -8.34 7.18 1.45
C GLU A 78 -7.18 6.52 2.23
N LEU A 79 -5.96 7.05 2.10
CA LEU A 79 -4.82 6.61 2.91
C LEU A 79 -4.85 7.21 4.33
N ASN A 80 -5.56 8.32 4.54
CA ASN A 80 -5.57 9.03 5.82
C ASN A 80 -6.15 8.15 6.95
N GLY A 81 -7.28 7.49 6.72
CA GLY A 81 -7.91 6.63 7.72
C GLY A 81 -7.00 5.49 8.20
N PRO A 82 -6.44 4.67 7.29
CA PRO A 82 -5.47 3.63 7.64
C PRO A 82 -4.25 4.15 8.40
N ILE A 83 -3.68 5.30 7.98
CA ILE A 83 -2.53 5.90 8.65
C ILE A 83 -2.92 6.38 10.05
N GLN A 84 -4.02 7.10 10.19
CA GLN A 84 -4.53 7.58 11.47
C GLN A 84 -4.80 6.42 12.44
N PHE A 85 -5.43 5.34 11.95
CA PHE A 85 -5.64 4.13 12.75
C PHE A 85 -4.31 3.58 13.27
N LEU A 86 -3.33 3.33 12.38
CA LEU A 86 -2.04 2.76 12.75
C LEU A 86 -1.25 3.67 13.70
N CYS A 87 -1.45 4.99 13.65
CA CYS A 87 -0.79 5.96 14.53
C CYS A 87 -1.54 6.21 15.85
N SER A 88 -2.77 5.72 16.00
CA SER A 88 -3.61 5.97 17.17
C SER A 88 -3.48 4.89 18.26
N ASP A 89 -4.04 5.18 19.43
CA ASP A 89 -4.16 4.22 20.53
C ASP A 89 -5.08 3.03 20.20
N SER A 90 -5.99 3.20 19.22
CA SER A 90 -6.81 2.09 18.70
C SER A 90 -5.99 0.97 18.09
N ALA A 91 -4.75 1.24 17.71
CA ALA A 91 -3.80 0.27 17.19
C ALA A 91 -2.69 -0.07 18.21
N SER A 92 -2.91 0.15 19.52
CA SER A 92 -1.89 -0.02 20.56
C SER A 92 -1.27 -1.42 20.62
N PHE A 93 -1.99 -2.44 20.16
CA PHE A 93 -1.49 -3.82 20.09
C PHE A 93 -1.20 -4.30 18.66
N VAL A 94 -1.08 -3.35 17.70
CA VAL A 94 -0.80 -3.63 16.28
C VAL A 94 0.62 -3.19 15.94
N THR A 95 1.52 -4.15 15.71
CA THR A 95 2.89 -3.91 15.26
C THR A 95 3.36 -5.00 14.30
N GLY A 96 4.24 -4.68 13.37
CA GLY A 96 4.82 -5.61 12.40
C GLY A 96 3.91 -5.96 11.22
N ILE A 97 2.79 -5.27 11.02
CA ILE A 97 1.92 -5.52 9.89
C ILE A 97 2.29 -4.67 8.67
N VAL A 98 1.95 -5.21 7.51
CA VAL A 98 1.87 -4.46 6.24
C VAL A 98 0.40 -4.46 5.85
N LEU A 99 -0.23 -3.29 5.88
CA LEU A 99 -1.65 -3.12 5.62
C LEU A 99 -1.88 -2.73 4.15
N PRO A 100 -2.46 -3.62 3.31
CA PRO A 100 -2.86 -3.26 1.97
C PRO A 100 -4.00 -2.24 1.98
N VAL A 101 -3.86 -1.19 1.15
CA VAL A 101 -4.91 -0.20 0.88
C VAL A 101 -5.00 -0.08 -0.64
N ASP A 102 -5.64 -1.04 -1.30
CA ASP A 102 -5.44 -1.31 -2.71
C ASP A 102 -6.71 -1.69 -3.50
N GLY A 103 -7.88 -1.53 -2.91
CA GLY A 103 -9.14 -1.87 -3.56
C GLY A 103 -9.31 -3.36 -3.87
N GLY A 104 -8.56 -4.23 -3.16
CA GLY A 104 -8.58 -5.67 -3.32
C GLY A 104 -7.60 -6.21 -4.35
N PHE A 105 -6.74 -5.36 -4.94
CA PHE A 105 -5.81 -5.74 -6.00
C PHE A 105 -4.90 -6.92 -5.59
N SER A 106 -4.31 -6.88 -4.40
CA SER A 106 -3.41 -7.94 -3.93
C SER A 106 -4.12 -9.21 -3.44
N ALA A 107 -5.42 -9.12 -3.14
CA ALA A 107 -6.25 -10.25 -2.72
C ALA A 107 -6.88 -11.00 -3.91
N TYR A 108 -6.91 -10.40 -5.10
CA TYR A 108 -7.58 -10.94 -6.26
C TYR A 108 -6.71 -11.97 -6.99
N SER A 109 -7.19 -13.19 -7.08
CA SER A 109 -6.50 -14.31 -7.76
C SER A 109 -6.68 -14.32 -9.28
N GLY A 110 -7.54 -13.48 -9.82
CA GLY A 110 -7.86 -13.44 -11.27
C GLY A 110 -8.99 -14.37 -11.71
N VAL A 111 -9.65 -15.03 -10.77
CA VAL A 111 -10.78 -15.95 -11.01
C VAL A 111 -11.91 -15.68 -10.02
#